data_c295862611d6ecea30f4b36d8de3eb71
#
_entry.id   c295862611d6ecea30f4b36d8de3eb71
#
_cell.length_a   1.000
_cell.length_b   1.000
_cell.length_c   1.000
_cell.angle_alpha   90.00
_cell.angle_beta   90.00
_cell.angle_gamma   90.00
#
_symmetry.space_group_name_H-M   'P 1'
#
loop_
_entity.id
_entity.type
_entity.pdbx_description
1 polymer ?
#
loop_
_entity_poly.entity_id
_entity_poly.type
_entity_poly.pdbx_seq_one_letter_code
_entity_poly.pdbx_strand_id
1 'polypeptide(L)'
;MRIFYLIIFCFFISFYIKAKTNYIVEVHGNIKEVKTHKYTETDNLKFLTINGTFKDNLGNFGQTNSLVYMLTKNNIVEKLESYNEFLYDNNIKAYNIATRSSEDLESGVGKWLYTYVSNEIKDLRNSSCIYSVSYFKSSFLAISKCNISETAFS
;
A
#
# COMPACT_ATOMS: atom_id res chain seq x y z
N MET A 1 -32.85 41.86 -6.45
CA MET A 1 -31.85 41.39 -7.44
C MET A 1 -30.52 40.96 -6.84
N ARG A 2 -29.87 41.67 -5.91
CA ARG A 2 -28.58 41.26 -5.30
C ARG A 2 -28.60 39.93 -4.52
N ILE A 3 -29.70 39.64 -3.81
CA ILE A 3 -29.84 38.39 -3.03
C ILE A 3 -29.95 37.16 -3.96
N PHE A 4 -30.58 37.30 -5.13
CA PHE A 4 -30.75 36.23 -6.10
C PHE A 4 -29.39 35.75 -6.70
N TYR A 5 -28.46 36.67 -6.94
CA TYR A 5 -27.11 36.34 -7.41
C TYR A 5 -26.25 35.64 -6.33
N LEU A 6 -26.45 35.95 -5.05
CA LEU A 6 -25.75 35.33 -3.94
C LEU A 6 -26.17 33.85 -3.76
N ILE A 7 -27.45 33.56 -3.94
CA ILE A 7 -27.99 32.18 -3.87
C ILE A 7 -27.46 31.34 -5.04
N ILE A 8 -27.43 31.89 -6.27
CA ILE A 8 -26.87 31.18 -7.43
C ILE A 8 -25.38 30.92 -7.25
N PHE A 9 -24.60 31.87 -6.71
CA PHE A 9 -23.18 31.71 -6.47
C PHE A 9 -22.90 30.61 -5.43
N CYS A 10 -23.67 30.48 -4.36
CA CYS A 10 -23.56 29.40 -3.38
C CYS A 10 -23.87 28.02 -3.98
N PHE A 11 -24.79 27.94 -4.94
CA PHE A 11 -25.13 26.68 -5.64
C PHE A 11 -23.97 26.16 -6.49
N PHE A 12 -23.19 27.07 -7.12
CA PHE A 12 -22.03 26.67 -7.94
C PHE A 12 -20.81 26.22 -7.14
N ILE A 13 -20.65 26.66 -5.89
CA ILE A 13 -19.53 26.23 -5.03
C ILE A 13 -19.73 24.81 -4.50
N SER A 14 -20.96 24.32 -4.42
CA SER A 14 -21.28 23.00 -3.87
C SER A 14 -20.86 21.81 -4.76
N PHE A 15 -20.48 22.06 -6.01
CA PHE A 15 -20.21 20.99 -6.99
C PHE A 15 -18.76 20.50 -7.04
N TYR A 16 -17.85 21.02 -6.19
CA TYR A 16 -16.44 20.68 -6.28
C TYR A 16 -15.87 19.89 -5.10
N ILE A 17 -16.69 19.43 -4.17
CA ILE A 17 -16.19 18.54 -3.11
C ILE A 17 -16.15 17.12 -3.67
N LYS A 18 -15.02 16.73 -4.26
CA LYS A 18 -14.75 15.32 -4.55
C LYS A 18 -14.76 14.55 -3.21
N ALA A 19 -15.72 13.67 -3.04
CA ALA A 19 -15.74 12.78 -1.90
C ALA A 19 -14.47 11.91 -1.95
N LYS A 20 -13.80 11.77 -0.80
CA LYS A 20 -12.68 10.85 -0.66
C LYS A 20 -13.22 9.55 -0.08
N THR A 21 -12.98 8.46 -0.78
CA THR A 21 -13.36 7.13 -0.32
C THR A 21 -12.18 6.45 0.36
N ASN A 22 -12.44 5.80 1.50
CA ASN A 22 -11.45 4.95 2.14
C ASN A 22 -11.29 3.68 1.29
N TYR A 23 -10.16 3.56 0.63
CA TYR A 23 -9.78 2.35 -0.07
C TYR A 23 -8.98 1.46 0.87
N ILE A 24 -9.48 0.26 1.13
CA ILE A 24 -8.87 -0.70 2.05
C ILE A 24 -8.41 -1.89 1.23
N VAL A 25 -7.15 -2.28 1.40
CA VAL A 25 -6.57 -3.46 0.77
C VAL A 25 -6.05 -4.39 1.85
N GLU A 26 -6.48 -5.64 1.81
CA GLU A 26 -5.97 -6.73 2.63
C GLU A 26 -5.06 -7.60 1.78
N VAL A 27 -3.86 -7.88 2.27
CA VAL A 27 -2.86 -8.72 1.60
C VAL A 27 -2.50 -9.88 2.51
N HIS A 28 -2.61 -11.09 1.97
CA HIS A 28 -2.22 -12.32 2.64
C HIS A 28 -1.13 -13.00 1.82
N GLY A 29 -0.08 -13.48 2.45
CA GLY A 29 0.96 -14.14 1.70
C GLY A 29 1.99 -14.85 2.56
N ASN A 30 2.99 -15.35 1.87
CA ASN A 30 4.12 -16.04 2.45
C ASN A 30 5.42 -15.32 2.13
N ILE A 31 6.29 -15.28 3.12
CA ILE A 31 7.61 -14.67 3.02
C ILE A 31 8.61 -15.81 2.83
N LYS A 32 9.50 -15.64 1.87
CA LYS A 32 10.66 -16.50 1.66
C LYS A 32 11.93 -15.66 1.73
N GLU A 33 12.82 -16.03 2.63
CA GLU A 33 14.15 -15.44 2.66
C GLU A 33 14.95 -15.96 1.46
N VAL A 34 15.51 -15.03 0.68
CA VAL A 34 16.32 -15.34 -0.50
C VAL A 34 17.79 -15.33 -0.13
N LYS A 35 18.21 -14.31 0.62
CA LYS A 35 19.61 -14.12 1.03
C LYS A 35 19.69 -13.29 2.30
N THR A 36 20.57 -13.74 3.20
CA THR A 36 20.99 -12.95 4.37
C THR A 36 22.49 -12.72 4.31
N HIS A 37 22.90 -11.50 4.55
CA HIS A 37 24.29 -11.12 4.74
C HIS A 37 24.44 -10.56 6.15
N LYS A 38 25.25 -11.26 6.97
CA LYS A 38 25.55 -10.86 8.35
C LYS A 38 26.77 -9.95 8.37
N TYR A 39 26.66 -8.80 9.00
CA TYR A 39 27.78 -7.88 9.23
C TYR A 39 28.38 -8.08 10.62
N THR A 40 27.49 -8.35 11.62
CA THR A 40 27.85 -8.68 13.00
C THR A 40 26.93 -9.79 13.50
N GLU A 41 26.99 -10.14 14.78
CA GLU A 41 26.05 -11.11 15.37
C GLU A 41 24.60 -10.61 15.35
N THR A 42 24.40 -9.29 15.42
CA THR A 42 23.08 -8.66 15.56
C THR A 42 22.65 -7.86 14.33
N ASP A 43 23.57 -7.57 13.40
CA ASP A 43 23.31 -6.71 12.24
C ASP A 43 23.24 -7.54 10.97
N ASN A 44 22.12 -7.47 10.27
CA ASN A 44 21.86 -8.28 9.09
C ASN A 44 21.24 -7.45 7.98
N LEU A 45 21.64 -7.73 6.75
CA LEU A 45 20.95 -7.33 5.55
C LEU A 45 20.24 -8.56 4.97
N LYS A 46 18.91 -8.45 4.81
CA LYS A 46 18.08 -9.53 4.26
C LYS A 46 17.39 -9.10 2.98
N PHE A 47 17.38 -10.03 2.03
CA PHE A 47 16.55 -9.95 0.85
C PHE A 47 15.47 -11.03 0.95
N LEU A 48 14.21 -10.62 0.83
CA LEU A 48 13.06 -11.50 0.96
C LEU A 48 12.20 -11.36 -0.28
N THR A 49 11.51 -12.44 -0.64
CA THR A 49 10.41 -12.39 -1.61
C THR A 49 9.10 -12.68 -0.89
N ILE A 50 8.07 -12.02 -1.36
CA ILE A 50 6.69 -12.22 -0.89
C ILE A 50 5.86 -12.64 -2.08
N ASN A 51 5.10 -13.72 -1.90
CA ASN A 51 4.07 -14.14 -2.85
C ASN A 51 2.76 -14.27 -2.08
N GLY A 52 1.70 -13.68 -2.63
CA GLY A 52 0.44 -13.65 -1.93
C GLY A 52 -0.74 -13.29 -2.81
N THR A 53 -1.86 -13.11 -2.16
CA THR A 53 -3.10 -12.62 -2.74
C THR A 53 -3.55 -11.38 -2.01
N PHE A 54 -4.32 -10.56 -2.68
CA PHE A 54 -4.96 -9.41 -2.07
C PHE A 54 -6.44 -9.37 -2.43
N LYS A 55 -7.19 -8.67 -1.61
CA LYS A 55 -8.56 -8.23 -1.88
C LYS A 55 -8.73 -6.80 -1.39
N ASP A 56 -9.67 -6.09 -1.95
CA ASP A 56 -10.02 -4.75 -1.51
C ASP A 56 -11.50 -4.62 -1.13
N ASN A 57 -11.86 -3.50 -0.53
CA ASN A 57 -13.23 -3.22 -0.11
C ASN A 57 -14.16 -2.80 -1.25
N LEU A 58 -13.67 -2.73 -2.49
CA LEU A 58 -14.45 -2.49 -3.70
C LEU A 58 -14.79 -3.79 -4.45
N GLY A 59 -14.33 -4.94 -3.92
CA GLY A 59 -14.59 -6.26 -4.49
C GLY A 59 -13.52 -6.74 -5.46
N ASN A 60 -12.44 -5.99 -5.67
CA ASN A 60 -11.33 -6.46 -6.48
C ASN A 60 -10.44 -7.40 -5.68
N PHE A 61 -9.86 -8.37 -6.37
CA PHE A 61 -8.89 -9.31 -5.81
C PHE A 61 -7.84 -9.66 -6.87
N GLY A 62 -6.73 -10.24 -6.41
CA GLY A 62 -5.66 -10.62 -7.31
C GLY A 62 -4.45 -11.20 -6.59
N GLN A 63 -3.33 -11.21 -7.31
CA GLN A 63 -2.05 -11.70 -6.81
C GLN A 63 -1.11 -10.56 -6.52
N THR A 64 -0.21 -10.76 -5.56
CA THR A 64 0.88 -9.82 -5.29
C THR A 64 2.21 -10.55 -5.22
N ASN A 65 3.22 -9.92 -5.81
CA ASN A 65 4.61 -10.33 -5.73
C ASN A 65 5.45 -9.16 -5.23
N SER A 66 6.38 -9.43 -4.33
CA SER A 66 7.22 -8.36 -3.78
C SER A 66 8.65 -8.81 -3.61
N LEU A 67 9.55 -7.84 -3.79
CA LEU A 67 10.94 -7.94 -3.39
C LEU A 67 11.16 -6.99 -2.21
N VAL A 68 11.69 -7.52 -1.12
CA VAL A 68 11.90 -6.77 0.12
C VAL A 68 13.39 -6.70 0.44
N TYR A 69 13.83 -5.51 0.77
CA TYR A 69 15.12 -5.21 1.36
C TYR A 69 14.90 -4.85 2.83
N MET A 70 15.58 -5.54 3.74
CA MET A 70 15.48 -5.27 5.17
C MET A 70 16.86 -5.21 5.81
N LEU A 71 17.16 -4.09 6.45
CA LEU A 71 18.35 -3.91 7.29
C LEU A 71 17.92 -3.96 8.75
N THR A 72 18.56 -4.86 9.51
CA THR A 72 18.43 -4.91 10.97
C THR A 72 19.71 -4.49 11.63
N LYS A 73 19.62 -3.78 12.74
CA LYS A 73 20.72 -3.38 13.59
C LYS A 73 20.34 -3.61 15.05
N ASN A 74 21.19 -4.25 15.81
CA ASN A 74 20.90 -4.64 17.20
C ASN A 74 19.56 -5.40 17.32
N ASN A 75 19.24 -6.27 16.34
CA ASN A 75 17.98 -7.02 16.24
C ASN A 75 16.70 -6.19 16.11
N ILE A 76 16.80 -4.90 15.75
CA ILE A 76 15.64 -4.07 15.39
C ILE A 76 15.67 -3.74 13.89
N VAL A 77 14.52 -3.46 13.31
CA VAL A 77 14.42 -3.06 11.91
C VAL A 77 14.84 -1.58 11.79
N GLU A 78 16.02 -1.34 11.23
CA GLU A 78 16.49 0.01 10.93
C GLU A 78 15.89 0.55 9.62
N LYS A 79 15.80 -0.33 8.62
CA LYS A 79 15.22 0.01 7.32
C LYS A 79 14.52 -1.20 6.73
N LEU A 80 13.31 -0.99 6.22
CA LEU A 80 12.63 -1.93 5.36
C LEU A 80 11.99 -1.17 4.20
N GLU A 81 12.27 -1.67 3.01
CA GLU A 81 11.69 -1.18 1.77
C GLU A 81 11.25 -2.36 0.92
N SER A 82 10.07 -2.29 0.33
CA SER A 82 9.49 -3.34 -0.48
C SER A 82 8.94 -2.77 -1.78
N TYR A 83 9.25 -3.46 -2.88
CA TYR A 83 8.78 -3.16 -4.22
C TYR A 83 7.70 -4.18 -4.56
N ASN A 84 6.48 -3.73 -4.70
CA ASN A 84 5.31 -4.61 -4.79
C ASN A 84 4.63 -4.46 -6.13
N GLU A 85 4.33 -5.60 -6.76
CA GLU A 85 3.44 -5.72 -7.90
C GLU A 85 2.08 -6.26 -7.42
N PHE A 86 1.01 -5.61 -7.82
CA PHE A 86 -0.37 -6.07 -7.66
C PHE A 86 -0.92 -6.37 -9.04
N LEU A 87 -1.25 -7.62 -9.27
CA LEU A 87 -1.87 -8.09 -10.50
C LEU A 87 -3.35 -8.36 -10.22
N TYR A 88 -4.19 -7.46 -10.70
CA TYR A 88 -5.64 -7.60 -10.68
C TYR A 88 -6.11 -8.52 -11.81
N ASP A 89 -7.40 -8.83 -11.82
CA ASP A 89 -8.01 -9.49 -12.96
C ASP A 89 -7.82 -8.69 -14.26
N ASN A 90 -7.95 -9.34 -15.42
CA ASN A 90 -7.77 -8.74 -16.76
C ASN A 90 -6.40 -8.08 -17.00
N ASN A 91 -5.34 -8.57 -16.33
CA ASN A 91 -3.97 -8.05 -16.45
C ASN A 91 -3.79 -6.57 -16.06
N ILE A 92 -4.73 -6.01 -15.31
CA ILE A 92 -4.57 -4.68 -14.70
C ILE A 92 -3.49 -4.77 -13.63
N LYS A 93 -2.55 -3.82 -13.64
CA LYS A 93 -1.38 -3.83 -12.74
C LYS A 93 -1.25 -2.54 -11.95
N ALA A 94 -0.80 -2.69 -10.72
CA ALA A 94 -0.32 -1.58 -9.91
C ALA A 94 1.04 -1.93 -9.29
N TYR A 95 1.92 -0.94 -9.21
CA TYR A 95 3.21 -1.05 -8.52
C TYR A 95 3.26 -0.02 -7.41
N ASN A 96 3.73 -0.42 -6.26
CA ASN A 96 3.97 0.49 -5.16
C ASN A 96 5.30 0.19 -4.47
N ILE A 97 5.81 1.21 -3.78
CA ILE A 97 6.95 1.09 -2.89
C ILE A 97 6.43 1.27 -1.47
N ALA A 98 6.69 0.28 -0.62
CA ALA A 98 6.35 0.34 0.79
C ALA A 98 7.59 0.55 1.64
N THR A 99 7.46 1.40 2.65
CA THR A 99 8.49 1.67 3.64
C THR A 99 7.92 1.44 5.03
N ARG A 100 8.73 0.88 5.92
CA ARG A 100 8.32 0.61 7.29
C ARG A 100 8.74 1.75 8.20
N SER A 101 7.87 2.09 9.16
CA SER A 101 8.10 3.13 10.16
C SER A 101 8.35 2.56 11.56
N SER A 102 8.01 1.29 11.80
CA SER A 102 8.18 0.63 13.10
C SER A 102 9.44 -0.23 13.14
N GLU A 103 10.02 -0.35 14.32
CA GLU A 103 11.26 -1.11 14.59
C GLU A 103 11.00 -2.57 14.99
N ASP A 104 9.76 -2.90 15.37
CA ASP A 104 9.34 -4.22 15.81
C ASP A 104 9.45 -5.27 14.68
N LEU A 105 9.98 -6.47 15.00
CA LEU A 105 10.12 -7.56 14.04
C LEU A 105 8.84 -8.37 13.83
N GLU A 106 7.96 -8.45 14.82
CA GLU A 106 6.76 -9.30 14.81
C GLU A 106 5.56 -8.60 14.18
N SER A 107 5.52 -7.28 14.25
CA SER A 107 4.48 -6.46 13.65
C SER A 107 5.06 -5.19 13.05
N GLY A 108 4.36 -4.57 12.14
CA GLY A 108 4.87 -3.38 11.49
C GLY A 108 3.80 -2.42 11.06
N VAL A 109 4.14 -1.14 11.11
CA VAL A 109 3.36 -0.05 10.52
C VAL A 109 4.25 0.68 9.52
N GLY A 110 3.69 1.10 8.42
CA GLY A 110 4.42 1.82 7.40
C GLY A 110 3.52 2.53 6.42
N LYS A 111 4.11 2.97 5.33
CA LYS A 111 3.42 3.64 4.23
C LYS A 111 3.80 2.96 2.93
N TRP A 112 2.88 2.95 1.97
CA TRP A 112 3.21 2.68 0.59
C TRP A 112 2.71 3.78 -0.34
N LEU A 113 3.41 3.93 -1.45
CA LEU A 113 3.10 4.90 -2.49
C LEU A 113 2.93 4.15 -3.80
N TYR A 114 1.78 4.30 -4.46
CA TYR A 114 1.59 3.79 -5.81
C TYR A 114 2.41 4.59 -6.81
N THR A 115 3.40 3.96 -7.44
CA THR A 115 4.33 4.59 -8.38
C THR A 115 3.91 4.44 -9.82
N TYR A 116 3.25 3.32 -10.15
CA TYR A 116 2.68 3.04 -11.45
C TYR A 116 1.37 2.29 -11.29
N VAL A 117 0.43 2.58 -12.17
CA VAL A 117 -0.86 1.89 -12.26
C VAL A 117 -1.31 1.87 -13.72
N SER A 118 -2.02 0.81 -14.11
CA SER A 118 -2.71 0.71 -15.40
C SER A 118 -3.77 1.83 -15.55
N ASN A 119 -4.13 2.14 -16.79
CA ASN A 119 -5.03 3.27 -17.07
C ASN A 119 -6.42 3.11 -16.45
N GLU A 120 -6.89 1.87 -16.30
CA GLU A 120 -8.18 1.51 -15.71
C GLU A 120 -8.30 1.93 -14.24
N ILE A 121 -7.17 2.02 -13.56
CA ILE A 121 -7.07 2.40 -12.15
C ILE A 121 -6.16 3.61 -11.94
N LYS A 122 -6.09 4.50 -12.95
CA LYS A 122 -5.16 5.65 -12.99
C LYS A 122 -5.24 6.57 -11.76
N ASP A 123 -6.39 6.67 -11.12
CA ASP A 123 -6.62 7.54 -9.97
C ASP A 123 -5.95 7.01 -8.68
N LEU A 124 -5.45 5.76 -8.68
CA LEU A 124 -4.55 5.28 -7.64
C LEU A 124 -3.13 5.83 -7.77
N ARG A 125 -2.73 6.33 -8.94
CA ARG A 125 -1.36 6.82 -9.14
C ARG A 125 -1.02 7.94 -8.18
N ASN A 126 0.14 7.84 -7.54
CA ASN A 126 0.62 8.76 -6.49
C ASN A 126 -0.22 8.76 -5.20
N SER A 127 -1.18 7.83 -5.07
CA SER A 127 -1.89 7.67 -3.79
C SER A 127 -0.98 7.06 -2.75
N SER A 128 -1.03 7.62 -1.54
CA SER A 128 -0.29 7.12 -0.38
C SER A 128 -1.25 6.43 0.57
N CYS A 129 -0.82 5.28 1.07
CA CYS A 129 -1.58 4.46 2.01
C CYS A 129 -0.76 4.25 3.29
N ILE A 130 -1.45 4.10 4.40
CA ILE A 130 -0.87 3.62 5.66
C ILE A 130 -1.22 2.14 5.77
N TYR A 131 -0.24 1.30 6.10
CA TYR A 131 -0.47 -0.12 6.33
C TYR A 131 -0.03 -0.56 7.71
N SER A 132 -0.67 -1.61 8.21
CA SER A 132 -0.19 -2.43 9.32
C SER A 132 0.01 -3.86 8.85
N VAL A 133 1.02 -4.53 9.37
CA VAL A 133 1.34 -5.92 9.04
C VAL A 133 1.60 -6.71 10.32
N SER A 134 1.08 -7.93 10.36
CA SER A 134 1.32 -8.91 11.40
C SER A 134 1.88 -10.19 10.78
N TYR A 135 2.80 -10.83 11.48
CA TYR A 135 3.48 -12.03 11.01
C TYR A 135 3.12 -13.23 11.86
N PHE A 136 3.02 -14.39 11.23
CA PHE A 136 2.92 -15.68 11.89
C PHE A 136 3.77 -16.71 11.13
N LYS A 137 4.94 -17.04 11.68
CA LYS A 137 5.95 -17.86 11.00
C LYS A 137 6.37 -17.22 9.67
N SER A 138 6.20 -17.95 8.56
CA SER A 138 6.46 -17.45 7.20
C SER A 138 5.26 -16.74 6.57
N SER A 139 4.10 -16.71 7.22
CA SER A 139 2.90 -16.07 6.71
C SER A 139 2.75 -14.65 7.27
N PHE A 140 2.04 -13.80 6.54
CA PHE A 140 1.70 -12.46 6.99
C PHE A 140 0.30 -12.05 6.56
N LEU A 141 -0.26 -11.12 7.31
CA LEU A 141 -1.45 -10.34 6.96
C LEU A 141 -1.08 -8.87 7.02
N ALA A 142 -1.29 -8.15 5.91
CA ALA A 142 -1.20 -6.71 5.89
C ALA A 142 -2.55 -6.09 5.56
N ILE A 143 -2.91 -5.03 6.26
CA ILE A 143 -4.10 -4.23 6.00
C ILE A 143 -3.65 -2.81 5.75
N SER A 144 -4.07 -2.24 4.63
CA SER A 144 -3.76 -0.85 4.29
C SER A 144 -5.01 -0.02 4.10
N LYS A 145 -4.86 1.26 4.34
CA LYS A 145 -5.89 2.27 4.14
C LYS A 145 -5.32 3.43 3.33
N CYS A 146 -5.97 3.71 2.20
CA CYS A 146 -5.65 4.80 1.30
C CYS A 146 -6.82 5.77 1.20
N ASN A 147 -6.51 7.04 0.99
CA ASN A 147 -7.51 8.03 0.59
C ASN A 147 -7.44 8.18 -0.94
N ILE A 148 -8.48 7.74 -1.63
CA ILE A 148 -8.57 7.82 -3.08
C ILE A 148 -9.81 8.61 -3.51
N SER A 149 -9.88 8.99 -4.80
CA SER A 149 -11.11 9.53 -5.37
C SER A 149 -12.14 8.40 -5.58
N GLU A 150 -13.42 8.71 -5.53
CA GLU A 150 -14.50 7.73 -5.79
C GLU A 150 -14.46 7.13 -7.21
N THR A 151 -13.79 7.80 -8.13
CA THR A 151 -13.67 7.39 -9.53
C THR A 151 -12.48 6.47 -9.81
N ALA A 152 -11.74 6.05 -8.78
CA ALA A 152 -10.49 5.32 -8.97
C ALA A 152 -10.66 3.96 -9.67
N PHE A 153 -11.86 3.37 -9.63
CA PHE A 153 -12.21 2.07 -10.24
C PHE A 153 -13.51 2.12 -11.07
N SER A 154 -13.90 3.29 -11.54
CA SER A 154 -15.09 3.47 -12.40
C SER A 154 -14.75 3.38 -13.90
#